data_49683cc6f3bb6080af28fe17fa2f3c14
#
_entry.id   49683cc6f3bb6080af28fe17fa2f3c14
#
_cell.length_a   1.000
_cell.length_b   1.000
_cell.length_c   1.000
_cell.angle_alpha   90.00
_cell.angle_beta   90.00
_cell.angle_gamma   90.00
#
_symmetry.space_group_name_H-M   'P 1'
#
loop_
_entity.id
_entity.type
_entity.pdbx_description
1 polymer ?
#
loop_
_entity_poly.entity_id
_entity_poly.type
_entity_poly.pdbx_seq_one_letter_code
_entity_poly.pdbx_strand_id
1 'polypeptide(L)'
;MNNIKLIAVLIFVVGCSSESPQSKFESLLDSEWSKIVNDNPVYASSMGDLSQNTEWSDTSVENIYSDHQHQLDVLSQLDELDISDFSDDNKVNYLLFKQQYENSIESHAYKTFLIPFSHRGGIQLQHETTSIVPFRNKQHYLDWIERISKIDVLVDAAIEKGKIGIAEEIVPPRFLMQKVYKQIELQAFVKPKDSPFYRTFLEMDRSINKIETEEIQKKALNVIKSKVIPAYVKLHRFFKDEYLPACRTPIGIKEIKNGKEYYEFLARKFTTTNLTPKEIHEIGLAEVARIRDEMNAIINEVKWDGTFKSFLDDLRTNPKFYYETSEELFESYLATSKRIDPELVKLFKVLPSMPYGLKPIPMESAPDTTTAYYQRPAADGSRAGYYYVNLYRPEVRPKYEIEVLSVHEAMPGHHLQIALAMELDLPNFRKYGGITAFVEGWGLYSERLGYDLGLYKDPYSRFGQLTYDMWRAIRLVVDTGMHYFDWSRQDAINYFLDNSAKTKQDVMNEVDRYINWPGQALAYKIGQLKILELRAKAESELGDNFDIKDFHHEVLKRGALPLDILEEYINQWIEEESN
;
A
#
# COMPACT_ATOMS: atom_id res chain seq x y z
N MET A 1 -74.40 -3.29 -49.39
CA MET A 1 -73.71 -2.48 -48.36
C MET A 1 -72.64 -3.35 -47.78
N ASN A 2 -71.44 -3.28 -48.36
CA ASN A 2 -70.30 -4.08 -47.92
C ASN A 2 -69.42 -3.23 -46.99
N ASN A 3 -69.30 -3.65 -45.71
CA ASN A 3 -68.38 -3.06 -44.75
C ASN A 3 -67.01 -3.76 -44.88
N ILE A 4 -66.02 -3.07 -45.44
CA ILE A 4 -64.62 -3.44 -45.43
C ILE A 4 -64.02 -2.96 -44.11
N LYS A 5 -63.68 -3.91 -43.21
CA LYS A 5 -62.87 -3.58 -42.01
C LYS A 5 -61.40 -3.51 -42.39
N LEU A 6 -60.83 -2.33 -42.30
CA LEU A 6 -59.40 -2.07 -42.42
C LEU A 6 -58.71 -2.57 -41.12
N ILE A 7 -57.90 -3.63 -41.23
CA ILE A 7 -57.04 -4.10 -40.13
C ILE A 7 -55.70 -3.32 -40.27
N ALA A 8 -55.48 -2.39 -39.37
CA ALA A 8 -54.18 -1.74 -39.25
C ALA A 8 -53.20 -2.66 -38.52
N VAL A 9 -52.23 -3.21 -39.24
CA VAL A 9 -51.12 -3.99 -38.66
C VAL A 9 -50.10 -2.97 -38.14
N LEU A 10 -50.02 -2.79 -36.80
CA LEU A 10 -48.95 -2.08 -36.15
C LEU A 10 -47.72 -2.98 -36.18
N ILE A 11 -46.74 -2.67 -37.03
CA ILE A 11 -45.40 -3.28 -36.98
C ILE A 11 -44.65 -2.58 -35.85
N PHE A 12 -44.52 -3.25 -34.70
CA PHE A 12 -43.54 -2.89 -33.66
C PHE A 12 -42.15 -3.22 -34.22
N VAL A 13 -41.46 -2.22 -34.70
CA VAL A 13 -40.02 -2.29 -34.92
C VAL A 13 -39.38 -2.26 -33.53
N VAL A 14 -39.06 -3.43 -32.98
CA VAL A 14 -38.16 -3.56 -31.84
C VAL A 14 -36.79 -3.21 -32.38
N GLY A 15 -36.41 -1.92 -32.29
CA GLY A 15 -35.06 -1.50 -32.51
C GLY A 15 -34.19 -2.12 -31.41
N CYS A 16 -33.41 -3.16 -31.72
CA CYS A 16 -32.23 -3.45 -30.95
C CYS A 16 -31.30 -2.25 -31.09
N SER A 17 -31.37 -1.31 -30.16
CA SER A 17 -30.29 -0.34 -30.00
C SER A 17 -29.06 -1.15 -29.56
N SER A 18 -28.09 -1.31 -30.46
CA SER A 18 -26.79 -1.83 -30.07
C SER A 18 -26.27 -0.93 -28.96
N GLU A 19 -25.90 -1.52 -27.83
CA GLU A 19 -25.27 -0.83 -26.70
C GLU A 19 -24.06 -0.03 -27.22
N SER A 20 -23.90 1.24 -26.79
CA SER A 20 -22.78 2.06 -27.23
C SER A 20 -21.45 1.49 -26.69
N PRO A 21 -20.33 1.73 -27.37
CA PRO A 21 -19.02 1.30 -26.87
C PRO A 21 -18.75 1.79 -25.43
N GLN A 22 -19.11 3.01 -25.10
CA GLN A 22 -18.98 3.56 -23.74
C GLN A 22 -19.83 2.80 -22.72
N SER A 23 -21.11 2.48 -23.04
CA SER A 23 -21.98 1.73 -22.14
C SER A 23 -21.46 0.29 -21.93
N LYS A 24 -20.92 -0.35 -22.97
CA LYS A 24 -20.25 -1.65 -22.83
C LYS A 24 -19.04 -1.58 -21.90
N PHE A 25 -18.24 -0.54 -22.02
CA PHE A 25 -17.10 -0.32 -21.13
C PHE A 25 -17.54 -0.11 -19.68
N GLU A 26 -18.55 0.72 -19.43
CA GLU A 26 -19.09 0.94 -18.07
C GLU A 26 -19.65 -0.36 -17.48
N SER A 27 -20.40 -1.15 -18.27
CA SER A 27 -20.86 -2.47 -17.85
C SER A 27 -19.72 -3.45 -17.54
N LEU A 28 -18.62 -3.39 -18.30
CA LEU A 28 -17.43 -4.18 -18.05
C LEU A 28 -16.76 -3.78 -16.72
N LEU A 29 -16.61 -2.48 -16.44
CA LEU A 29 -16.08 -2.00 -15.16
C LEU A 29 -16.87 -2.52 -13.95
N ASP A 30 -18.21 -2.49 -14.04
CA ASP A 30 -19.09 -2.96 -12.97
C ASP A 30 -19.02 -4.48 -12.77
N SER A 31 -18.95 -5.24 -13.88
CA SER A 31 -18.82 -6.70 -13.81
C SER A 31 -17.48 -7.13 -13.21
N GLU A 32 -16.39 -6.48 -13.63
CA GLU A 32 -15.06 -6.78 -13.10
C GLU A 32 -14.90 -6.35 -11.64
N TRP A 33 -15.50 -5.22 -11.25
CA TRP A 33 -15.54 -4.84 -9.84
C TRP A 33 -16.29 -5.87 -9.00
N SER A 34 -17.45 -6.35 -9.50
CA SER A 34 -18.23 -7.40 -8.82
C SER A 34 -17.42 -8.69 -8.68
N LYS A 35 -16.68 -9.07 -9.72
CA LYS A 35 -15.75 -10.22 -9.68
C LYS A 35 -14.66 -10.01 -8.62
N ILE A 36 -13.99 -8.85 -8.60
CA ILE A 36 -12.94 -8.54 -7.61
C ILE A 36 -13.46 -8.69 -6.18
N VAL A 37 -14.66 -8.17 -5.89
CA VAL A 37 -15.28 -8.26 -4.55
C VAL A 37 -15.61 -9.72 -4.22
N ASN A 38 -16.20 -10.47 -5.17
CA ASN A 38 -16.57 -11.87 -4.97
C ASN A 38 -15.36 -12.79 -4.76
N ASP A 39 -14.29 -12.58 -5.50
CA ASP A 39 -13.07 -13.42 -5.42
C ASP A 39 -12.20 -13.08 -4.21
N ASN A 40 -12.48 -11.96 -3.52
CA ASN A 40 -11.73 -11.50 -2.36
C ASN A 40 -12.59 -11.29 -1.11
N PRO A 41 -13.09 -12.38 -0.48
CA PRO A 41 -14.01 -12.32 0.66
C PRO A 41 -13.52 -11.50 1.86
N VAL A 42 -12.21 -11.51 2.15
CA VAL A 42 -11.62 -10.69 3.22
C VAL A 42 -11.67 -9.21 2.87
N TYR A 43 -11.37 -8.87 1.62
CA TYR A 43 -11.47 -7.49 1.12
C TYR A 43 -12.93 -7.01 1.12
N ALA A 44 -13.87 -7.82 0.62
CA ALA A 44 -15.31 -7.54 0.68
C ALA A 44 -15.76 -7.25 2.11
N SER A 45 -15.38 -8.11 3.07
CA SER A 45 -15.71 -7.90 4.49
C SER A 45 -15.13 -6.59 5.05
N SER A 46 -13.94 -6.19 4.62
CA SER A 46 -13.30 -4.95 5.05
C SER A 46 -14.02 -3.69 4.53
N MET A 47 -14.72 -3.82 3.40
CA MET A 47 -15.53 -2.77 2.79
C MET A 47 -16.98 -2.72 3.31
N GLY A 48 -17.38 -3.70 4.12
CA GLY A 48 -18.74 -3.80 4.67
C GLY A 48 -19.63 -4.83 3.99
N ASP A 49 -19.18 -5.47 2.89
CA ASP A 49 -19.90 -6.59 2.28
C ASP A 49 -19.58 -7.89 3.01
N LEU A 50 -20.54 -8.37 3.78
CA LEU A 50 -20.42 -9.58 4.61
C LEU A 50 -21.03 -10.83 3.96
N SER A 51 -21.44 -10.76 2.70
CA SER A 51 -22.09 -11.88 1.99
C SER A 51 -21.23 -13.16 1.97
N GLN A 52 -19.89 -13.00 1.96
CA GLN A 52 -18.91 -14.08 1.98
C GLN A 52 -17.99 -14.03 3.22
N ASN A 53 -18.51 -13.55 4.35
CA ASN A 53 -17.70 -13.34 5.57
C ASN A 53 -17.13 -14.66 6.16
N THR A 54 -17.56 -15.81 5.69
CA THR A 54 -17.08 -17.14 6.10
C THR A 54 -16.03 -17.74 5.17
N GLU A 55 -15.70 -17.06 4.06
CA GLU A 55 -14.86 -17.63 3.01
C GLU A 55 -13.46 -17.01 2.97
N TRP A 56 -12.52 -17.75 2.40
CA TRP A 56 -11.21 -17.27 1.95
C TRP A 56 -11.19 -17.14 0.43
N SER A 57 -10.30 -16.31 -0.10
CA SER A 57 -10.01 -16.28 -1.54
C SER A 57 -9.43 -17.63 -1.97
N ASP A 58 -9.84 -18.10 -3.16
CA ASP A 58 -9.19 -19.26 -3.78
C ASP A 58 -7.81 -18.84 -4.32
N THR A 59 -6.76 -19.36 -3.69
CA THR A 59 -5.37 -19.11 -4.06
C THR A 59 -4.71 -20.33 -4.70
N SER A 60 -5.48 -21.32 -5.17
CA SER A 60 -4.98 -22.51 -5.87
C SER A 60 -4.28 -22.15 -7.18
N VAL A 61 -3.41 -23.01 -7.63
CA VAL A 61 -2.72 -22.85 -8.92
C VAL A 61 -3.72 -22.88 -10.08
N GLU A 62 -4.74 -23.73 -10.00
CA GLU A 62 -5.81 -23.82 -11.00
C GLU A 62 -6.54 -22.48 -11.14
N ASN A 63 -6.96 -21.87 -10.01
CA ASN A 63 -7.62 -20.56 -10.04
C ASN A 63 -6.72 -19.45 -10.59
N ILE A 64 -5.42 -19.45 -10.26
CA ILE A 64 -4.46 -18.46 -10.79
C ILE A 64 -4.38 -18.51 -12.32
N TYR A 65 -4.37 -19.72 -12.92
CA TYR A 65 -4.38 -19.87 -14.37
C TYR A 65 -5.74 -19.53 -14.99
N SER A 66 -6.85 -19.85 -14.32
CA SER A 66 -8.20 -19.45 -14.72
C SER A 66 -8.35 -17.92 -14.73
N ASP A 67 -7.88 -17.26 -13.68
CA ASP A 67 -7.89 -15.78 -13.60
C ASP A 67 -7.01 -15.16 -14.67
N HIS A 68 -5.87 -15.75 -14.97
CA HIS A 68 -5.01 -15.27 -16.07
C HIS A 68 -5.73 -15.36 -17.43
N GLN A 69 -6.44 -16.48 -17.71
CA GLN A 69 -7.22 -16.60 -18.93
C GLN A 69 -8.35 -15.56 -18.98
N HIS A 70 -9.06 -15.35 -17.87
CA HIS A 70 -10.06 -14.30 -17.76
C HIS A 70 -9.47 -12.89 -18.05
N GLN A 71 -8.26 -12.59 -17.54
CA GLN A 71 -7.58 -11.33 -17.80
C GLN A 71 -7.26 -11.13 -19.29
N LEU A 72 -6.87 -12.20 -20.00
CA LEU A 72 -6.68 -12.16 -21.46
C LEU A 72 -7.98 -11.88 -22.20
N ASP A 73 -9.09 -12.50 -21.76
CA ASP A 73 -10.41 -12.31 -22.36
C ASP A 73 -10.92 -10.88 -22.14
N VAL A 74 -10.69 -10.29 -20.94
CA VAL A 74 -11.02 -8.88 -20.65
C VAL A 74 -10.18 -7.94 -21.51
N LEU A 75 -8.88 -8.19 -21.65
CA LEU A 75 -8.00 -7.36 -22.49
C LEU A 75 -8.47 -7.41 -23.96
N SER A 76 -8.85 -8.58 -24.46
CA SER A 76 -9.40 -8.71 -25.82
C SER A 76 -10.69 -7.90 -26.00
N GLN A 77 -11.60 -7.91 -25.01
CA GLN A 77 -12.82 -7.08 -25.04
C GLN A 77 -12.50 -5.59 -25.06
N LEU A 78 -11.49 -5.15 -24.27
CA LEU A 78 -11.04 -3.76 -24.27
C LEU A 78 -10.46 -3.37 -25.62
N ASP A 79 -9.67 -4.22 -26.27
CA ASP A 79 -9.05 -3.95 -27.57
C ASP A 79 -10.08 -3.83 -28.72
N GLU A 80 -11.27 -4.42 -28.56
CA GLU A 80 -12.37 -4.34 -29.54
C GLU A 80 -13.21 -3.06 -29.39
N LEU A 81 -13.02 -2.27 -28.32
CA LEU A 81 -13.79 -1.05 -28.10
C LEU A 81 -13.28 0.13 -28.95
N ASP A 82 -14.19 0.77 -29.67
CA ASP A 82 -13.92 2.08 -30.26
C ASP A 82 -14.12 3.17 -29.19
N ILE A 83 -13.01 3.77 -28.77
CA ILE A 83 -12.99 4.80 -27.73
C ILE A 83 -13.04 6.23 -28.26
N SER A 84 -13.21 6.43 -29.59
CA SER A 84 -13.18 7.76 -30.23
C SER A 84 -14.21 8.73 -29.64
N ASP A 85 -15.41 8.20 -29.34
CA ASP A 85 -16.53 8.96 -28.82
C ASP A 85 -16.63 8.94 -27.27
N PHE A 86 -15.64 8.36 -26.57
CA PHE A 86 -15.62 8.38 -25.10
C PHE A 86 -15.41 9.80 -24.59
N SER A 87 -16.04 10.13 -23.45
CA SER A 87 -15.68 11.34 -22.70
C SER A 87 -14.21 11.27 -22.26
N ASP A 88 -13.59 12.42 -22.00
CA ASP A 88 -12.18 12.46 -21.58
C ASP A 88 -11.95 11.66 -20.30
N ASP A 89 -12.87 11.74 -19.33
CA ASP A 89 -12.80 10.94 -18.10
C ASP A 89 -12.88 9.43 -18.39
N ASN A 90 -13.73 9.00 -19.33
CA ASN A 90 -13.82 7.60 -19.70
C ASN A 90 -12.65 7.12 -20.55
N LYS A 91 -11.99 7.99 -21.32
CA LYS A 91 -10.71 7.67 -21.96
C LYS A 91 -9.64 7.38 -20.92
N VAL A 92 -9.55 8.19 -19.87
CA VAL A 92 -8.64 7.94 -18.74
C VAL A 92 -8.99 6.63 -18.02
N ASN A 93 -10.27 6.42 -17.71
CA ASN A 93 -10.72 5.18 -17.07
C ASN A 93 -10.33 3.95 -17.90
N TYR A 94 -10.51 4.02 -19.23
CA TYR A 94 -10.13 2.96 -20.15
C TYR A 94 -8.63 2.71 -20.15
N LEU A 95 -7.80 3.75 -20.26
CA LEU A 95 -6.34 3.61 -20.26
C LEU A 95 -5.83 2.99 -18.96
N LEU A 96 -6.31 3.45 -17.81
CA LEU A 96 -5.90 2.91 -16.52
C LEU A 96 -6.37 1.47 -16.32
N PHE A 97 -7.59 1.17 -16.73
CA PHE A 97 -8.14 -0.18 -16.61
C PHE A 97 -7.39 -1.16 -17.50
N LYS A 98 -7.15 -0.80 -18.75
CA LYS A 98 -6.35 -1.58 -19.69
C LYS A 98 -4.93 -1.82 -19.16
N GLN A 99 -4.24 -0.77 -18.69
CA GLN A 99 -2.91 -0.88 -18.11
C GLN A 99 -2.86 -1.82 -16.88
N GLN A 100 -3.93 -1.85 -16.07
CA GLN A 100 -4.03 -2.78 -14.95
C GLN A 100 -4.00 -4.24 -15.42
N TYR A 101 -4.75 -4.56 -16.49
CA TYR A 101 -4.79 -5.91 -17.07
C TYR A 101 -3.48 -6.26 -17.77
N GLU A 102 -2.91 -5.35 -18.57
CA GLU A 102 -1.59 -5.52 -19.21
C GLU A 102 -0.51 -5.83 -18.16
N ASN A 103 -0.45 -5.05 -17.09
CA ASN A 103 0.49 -5.27 -15.98
C ASN A 103 0.27 -6.62 -15.27
N SER A 104 -0.98 -7.06 -15.13
CA SER A 104 -1.30 -8.34 -14.50
C SER A 104 -0.87 -9.51 -15.37
N ILE A 105 -1.14 -9.43 -16.68
CA ILE A 105 -0.75 -10.42 -17.68
C ILE A 105 0.78 -10.52 -17.78
N GLU A 106 1.49 -9.38 -17.88
CA GLU A 106 2.95 -9.37 -17.89
C GLU A 106 3.53 -9.97 -16.62
N SER A 107 2.98 -9.60 -15.44
CA SER A 107 3.41 -10.14 -14.14
C SER A 107 3.27 -11.67 -14.06
N HIS A 108 2.21 -12.24 -14.67
CA HIS A 108 1.97 -13.68 -14.67
C HIS A 108 3.10 -14.47 -15.36
N ALA A 109 3.71 -13.90 -16.39
CA ALA A 109 4.79 -14.55 -17.15
C ALA A 109 6.04 -14.86 -16.29
N TYR A 110 6.26 -14.09 -15.22
CA TYR A 110 7.39 -14.28 -14.29
C TYR A 110 7.11 -15.31 -13.19
N LYS A 111 5.88 -15.80 -13.08
CA LYS A 111 5.44 -16.86 -12.15
C LYS A 111 5.79 -16.62 -10.67
N THR A 112 5.96 -15.39 -10.25
CA THR A 112 6.30 -15.09 -8.85
C THR A 112 5.17 -15.40 -7.86
N PHE A 113 3.96 -15.70 -8.34
CA PHE A 113 2.88 -16.29 -7.55
C PHE A 113 3.25 -17.66 -6.93
N LEU A 114 4.31 -18.31 -7.44
CA LEU A 114 4.89 -19.53 -6.88
C LEU A 114 5.74 -19.29 -5.63
N ILE A 115 5.90 -18.03 -5.19
CA ILE A 115 6.51 -17.65 -3.91
C ILE A 115 5.39 -17.31 -2.91
N PRO A 116 4.77 -18.30 -2.22
CA PRO A 116 3.58 -18.08 -1.41
C PRO A 116 3.88 -17.53 0.00
N PHE A 117 5.15 -17.34 0.36
CA PHE A 117 5.58 -16.97 1.70
C PHE A 117 6.33 -15.65 1.72
N SER A 118 5.95 -14.78 2.64
CA SER A 118 6.59 -13.50 2.92
C SER A 118 6.61 -13.28 4.44
N HIS A 119 7.68 -12.75 4.99
CA HIS A 119 7.77 -12.45 6.43
C HIS A 119 6.85 -11.30 6.88
N ARG A 120 6.26 -10.55 5.93
CA ARG A 120 5.33 -9.43 6.17
C ARG A 120 3.90 -9.72 5.71
N GLY A 121 3.62 -10.93 5.30
CA GLY A 121 2.31 -11.36 4.83
C GLY A 121 2.32 -12.82 4.43
N GLY A 122 1.17 -13.41 4.21
CA GLY A 122 1.05 -14.80 3.80
C GLY A 122 0.30 -15.67 4.80
N ILE A 123 0.27 -16.97 4.51
CA ILE A 123 -0.56 -17.93 5.26
C ILE A 123 -0.28 -17.95 6.76
N GLN A 124 0.97 -17.77 7.20
CA GLN A 124 1.33 -17.79 8.61
C GLN A 124 0.85 -16.58 9.41
N LEU A 125 0.36 -15.53 8.75
CA LEU A 125 -0.16 -14.30 9.35
C LEU A 125 -1.68 -14.13 9.18
N GLN A 126 -2.41 -15.16 8.74
CA GLN A 126 -3.86 -15.07 8.49
C GLN A 126 -4.69 -14.71 9.74
N HIS A 127 -4.17 -14.89 10.93
CA HIS A 127 -4.81 -14.41 12.16
C HIS A 127 -4.96 -12.88 12.21
N GLU A 128 -4.13 -12.11 11.49
CA GLU A 128 -4.19 -10.65 11.42
C GLU A 128 -5.43 -10.14 10.66
N THR A 129 -6.12 -11.01 9.91
CA THR A 129 -7.42 -10.73 9.28
C THR A 129 -8.43 -10.19 10.29
N THR A 130 -8.34 -10.58 11.58
CA THR A 130 -9.19 -10.06 12.65
C THR A 130 -9.11 -8.54 12.86
N SER A 131 -8.05 -7.89 12.37
CA SER A 131 -7.91 -6.43 12.46
C SER A 131 -8.74 -5.66 11.42
N ILE A 132 -9.20 -6.33 10.36
CA ILE A 132 -9.90 -5.71 9.23
C ILE A 132 -11.33 -6.18 9.05
N VAL A 133 -11.69 -7.37 9.54
CA VAL A 133 -13.08 -7.86 9.53
C VAL A 133 -13.83 -7.46 10.80
N PRO A 134 -15.18 -7.29 10.77
CA PRO A 134 -15.94 -6.82 11.92
C PRO A 134 -16.15 -7.91 12.98
N PHE A 135 -16.23 -7.47 14.27
CA PHE A 135 -16.60 -8.29 15.45
C PHE A 135 -17.58 -7.53 16.35
N ARG A 136 -18.78 -7.19 15.83
CA ARG A 136 -19.76 -6.31 16.49
C ARG A 136 -20.99 -7.05 17.01
N ASN A 137 -21.16 -8.32 16.72
CA ASN A 137 -22.30 -9.14 17.13
C ASN A 137 -21.93 -10.63 17.09
N LYS A 138 -22.81 -11.48 17.63
CA LYS A 138 -22.63 -12.94 17.70
C LYS A 138 -22.30 -13.58 16.34
N GLN A 139 -22.99 -13.13 15.27
CA GLN A 139 -22.81 -13.74 13.94
C GLN A 139 -21.40 -13.54 13.42
N HIS A 140 -20.79 -12.38 13.60
CA HIS A 140 -19.41 -12.10 13.15
C HIS A 140 -18.38 -13.06 13.77
N TYR A 141 -18.56 -13.45 15.05
CA TYR A 141 -17.69 -14.44 15.70
C TYR A 141 -17.92 -15.84 15.15
N LEU A 142 -19.17 -16.19 14.83
CA LEU A 142 -19.50 -17.47 14.21
C LEU A 142 -18.95 -17.55 12.77
N ASP A 143 -19.05 -16.48 12.00
CA ASP A 143 -18.46 -16.38 10.66
C ASP A 143 -16.94 -16.57 10.69
N TRP A 144 -16.28 -15.93 11.67
CA TRP A 144 -14.83 -16.11 11.85
C TRP A 144 -14.46 -17.57 12.18
N ILE A 145 -15.22 -18.21 13.08
CA ILE A 145 -15.03 -19.64 13.38
C ILE A 145 -15.17 -20.50 12.13
N GLU A 146 -16.19 -20.22 11.32
CA GLU A 146 -16.40 -20.94 10.06
C GLU A 146 -15.27 -20.69 9.07
N ARG A 147 -14.85 -19.42 8.92
CA ARG A 147 -13.73 -19.04 8.05
C ARG A 147 -12.43 -19.76 8.43
N ILE A 148 -12.04 -19.74 9.70
CA ILE A 148 -10.80 -20.43 10.14
C ILE A 148 -10.91 -21.95 10.12
N SER A 149 -12.13 -22.52 10.07
CA SER A 149 -12.31 -23.95 9.90
C SER A 149 -11.83 -24.47 8.54
N LYS A 150 -11.72 -23.55 7.54
CA LYS A 150 -11.29 -23.78 6.15
C LYS A 150 -9.83 -23.42 5.89
N ILE A 151 -9.04 -23.14 6.92
CA ILE A 151 -7.64 -22.70 6.78
C ILE A 151 -6.73 -23.73 6.11
N ASP A 152 -7.08 -25.01 6.21
CA ASP A 152 -6.38 -26.12 5.57
C ASP A 152 -6.34 -25.99 4.05
N VAL A 153 -7.38 -25.45 3.40
CA VAL A 153 -7.44 -25.19 1.95
C VAL A 153 -6.35 -24.19 1.55
N LEU A 154 -6.21 -23.08 2.29
CA LEU A 154 -5.15 -22.09 2.03
C LEU A 154 -3.75 -22.66 2.25
N VAL A 155 -3.59 -23.47 3.30
CA VAL A 155 -2.31 -24.14 3.60
C VAL A 155 -1.93 -25.09 2.47
N ASP A 156 -2.89 -25.86 1.95
CA ASP A 156 -2.64 -26.82 0.87
C ASP A 156 -2.26 -26.10 -0.43
N ALA A 157 -2.95 -25.03 -0.79
CA ALA A 157 -2.61 -24.20 -1.93
C ALA A 157 -1.21 -23.56 -1.79
N ALA A 158 -0.82 -23.11 -0.59
CA ALA A 158 0.52 -22.58 -0.35
C ALA A 158 1.61 -23.65 -0.48
N ILE A 159 1.37 -24.86 0.01
CA ILE A 159 2.27 -26.02 -0.14
C ILE A 159 2.43 -26.40 -1.60
N GLU A 160 1.33 -26.46 -2.36
CA GLU A 160 1.35 -26.79 -3.78
C GLU A 160 2.19 -25.77 -4.57
N LYS A 161 1.88 -24.47 -4.41
CA LYS A 161 2.67 -23.39 -5.03
C LYS A 161 4.15 -23.48 -4.66
N GLY A 162 4.45 -23.71 -3.39
CA GLY A 162 5.82 -23.86 -2.92
C GLY A 162 6.56 -25.05 -3.56
N LYS A 163 5.89 -26.19 -3.77
CA LYS A 163 6.48 -27.35 -4.45
C LYS A 163 6.78 -27.07 -5.92
N ILE A 164 5.86 -26.41 -6.61
CA ILE A 164 6.08 -26.01 -8.00
C ILE A 164 7.22 -24.98 -8.08
N GLY A 165 7.24 -23.99 -7.15
CA GLY A 165 8.29 -22.99 -7.08
C GLY A 165 9.68 -23.61 -6.87
N ILE A 166 9.80 -24.66 -6.04
CA ILE A 166 11.04 -25.43 -5.87
C ILE A 166 11.44 -26.08 -7.20
N ALA A 167 10.51 -26.72 -7.89
CA ALA A 167 10.77 -27.43 -9.15
C ALA A 167 11.17 -26.47 -10.29
N GLU A 168 10.64 -25.25 -10.29
CA GLU A 168 10.96 -24.22 -11.30
C GLU A 168 12.08 -23.26 -10.86
N GLU A 169 12.70 -23.47 -9.70
CA GLU A 169 13.77 -22.62 -9.12
C GLU A 169 13.32 -21.18 -8.84
N ILE A 170 12.00 -20.98 -8.65
CA ILE A 170 11.37 -19.70 -8.29
C ILE A 170 11.14 -19.70 -6.77
N VAL A 171 12.17 -19.41 -6.01
CA VAL A 171 12.17 -19.44 -4.54
C VAL A 171 12.72 -18.15 -3.94
N PRO A 172 12.26 -17.77 -2.74
CA PRO A 172 12.72 -16.56 -2.05
C PRO A 172 14.08 -16.74 -1.38
N PRO A 173 14.70 -15.63 -0.90
CA PRO A 173 15.94 -15.70 -0.12
C PRO A 173 15.76 -16.45 1.20
N ARG A 174 16.66 -17.40 1.47
CA ARG A 174 16.59 -18.27 2.66
C ARG A 174 16.57 -17.51 3.98
N PHE A 175 17.33 -16.42 4.12
CA PHE A 175 17.40 -15.68 5.38
C PHE A 175 16.07 -15.06 5.77
N LEU A 176 15.24 -14.61 4.81
CA LEU A 176 13.87 -14.14 5.06
C LEU A 176 12.95 -15.30 5.47
N MET A 177 13.14 -16.44 4.84
CA MET A 177 12.35 -17.64 5.13
C MET A 177 12.65 -18.22 6.52
N GLN A 178 13.82 -17.96 7.09
CA GLN A 178 14.10 -18.27 8.50
C GLN A 178 13.20 -17.48 9.46
N LYS A 179 12.77 -16.25 9.10
CA LYS A 179 11.78 -15.49 9.88
C LYS A 179 10.39 -16.11 9.74
N VAL A 180 10.00 -16.45 8.51
CA VAL A 180 8.72 -17.13 8.22
C VAL A 180 8.64 -18.47 8.96
N TYR A 181 9.72 -19.24 8.99
CA TYR A 181 9.78 -20.50 9.73
C TYR A 181 9.40 -20.33 11.21
N LYS A 182 9.95 -19.31 11.88
CA LYS A 182 9.60 -18.99 13.28
C LYS A 182 8.14 -18.58 13.43
N GLN A 183 7.59 -17.82 12.47
CA GLN A 183 6.17 -17.42 12.48
C GLN A 183 5.26 -18.65 12.33
N ILE A 184 5.64 -19.63 11.50
CA ILE A 184 4.92 -20.90 11.35
C ILE A 184 4.98 -21.73 12.65
N GLU A 185 6.16 -21.81 13.30
CA GLU A 185 6.32 -22.50 14.58
C GLU A 185 5.37 -21.97 15.67
N LEU A 186 5.17 -20.64 15.73
CA LEU A 186 4.24 -20.00 16.67
C LEU A 186 2.78 -20.40 16.44
N GLN A 187 2.41 -20.80 15.23
CA GLN A 187 1.06 -21.28 14.90
C GLN A 187 0.93 -22.80 15.11
N ALA A 188 1.98 -23.55 14.78
CA ALA A 188 1.96 -25.02 14.79
C ALA A 188 2.05 -25.62 16.19
N PHE A 189 2.79 -25.00 17.11
CA PHE A 189 3.15 -25.59 18.42
C PHE A 189 2.63 -24.78 19.60
N VAL A 190 1.48 -24.17 19.45
CA VAL A 190 0.82 -23.36 20.46
C VAL A 190 -0.35 -24.12 21.09
N LYS A 191 -0.67 -23.85 22.37
CA LYS A 191 -1.92 -24.32 22.94
C LYS A 191 -3.10 -23.58 22.32
N PRO A 192 -4.28 -24.22 22.12
CA PRO A 192 -5.42 -23.56 21.49
C PRO A 192 -5.81 -22.20 22.12
N LYS A 193 -5.70 -22.06 23.45
CA LYS A 193 -5.98 -20.81 24.17
C LYS A 193 -4.99 -19.70 23.90
N ASP A 194 -3.76 -20.07 23.58
CA ASP A 194 -2.64 -19.14 23.36
C ASP A 194 -2.47 -18.84 21.85
N SER A 195 -3.27 -19.48 20.99
CA SER A 195 -3.23 -19.25 19.55
C SER A 195 -3.61 -17.80 19.21
N PRO A 196 -2.87 -17.13 18.31
CA PRO A 196 -3.23 -15.82 17.79
C PRO A 196 -4.65 -15.78 17.20
N PHE A 197 -5.14 -16.87 16.62
CA PHE A 197 -6.52 -16.99 16.11
C PHE A 197 -7.59 -16.93 17.22
N TYR A 198 -7.21 -17.15 18.48
CA TYR A 198 -8.13 -17.10 19.61
C TYR A 198 -8.26 -15.71 20.21
N ARG A 199 -7.36 -14.77 19.94
CA ARG A 199 -7.31 -13.45 20.59
C ARG A 199 -8.62 -12.68 20.54
N THR A 200 -9.29 -12.66 19.40
CA THR A 200 -10.57 -11.95 19.24
C THR A 200 -11.70 -12.47 20.16
N PHE A 201 -11.55 -13.69 20.70
CA PHE A 201 -12.52 -14.28 21.63
C PHE A 201 -12.22 -13.97 23.11
N LEU A 202 -11.09 -13.35 23.44
CA LEU A 202 -10.74 -12.99 24.81
C LEU A 202 -11.59 -11.81 25.31
N GLU A 203 -11.83 -10.83 24.44
CA GLU A 203 -12.64 -9.64 24.72
C GLU A 203 -13.72 -9.51 23.66
N MET A 204 -14.83 -10.21 23.86
CA MET A 204 -15.97 -10.19 22.93
C MET A 204 -16.88 -8.98 23.17
N ASP A 205 -17.63 -8.59 22.14
CA ASP A 205 -18.57 -7.47 22.20
C ASP A 205 -19.56 -7.62 23.37
N ARG A 206 -19.78 -6.53 24.09
CA ARG A 206 -20.61 -6.51 25.31
C ARG A 206 -22.09 -6.79 25.06
N SER A 207 -22.56 -6.75 23.82
CA SER A 207 -23.92 -7.13 23.45
C SER A 207 -24.17 -8.65 23.56
N ILE A 208 -23.11 -9.46 23.62
CA ILE A 208 -23.16 -10.92 23.71
C ILE A 208 -23.16 -11.32 25.18
N ASN A 209 -24.19 -12.05 25.60
CA ASN A 209 -24.29 -12.48 26.97
C ASN A 209 -23.25 -13.57 27.33
N LYS A 210 -23.03 -13.77 28.62
CA LYS A 210 -21.99 -14.68 29.13
C LYS A 210 -22.16 -16.13 28.66
N ILE A 211 -23.36 -16.65 28.57
CA ILE A 211 -23.62 -18.04 28.14
C ILE A 211 -23.22 -18.19 26.69
N GLU A 212 -23.66 -17.27 25.83
CA GLU A 212 -23.28 -17.27 24.40
C GLU A 212 -21.77 -17.09 24.20
N THR A 213 -21.14 -16.23 24.99
CA THR A 213 -19.68 -16.05 24.99
C THR A 213 -18.96 -17.37 25.27
N GLU A 214 -19.34 -18.08 26.34
CA GLU A 214 -18.73 -19.37 26.69
C GLU A 214 -18.95 -20.45 25.59
N GLU A 215 -20.11 -20.47 24.96
CA GLU A 215 -20.41 -21.38 23.85
C GLU A 215 -19.56 -21.08 22.60
N ILE A 216 -19.44 -19.81 22.24
CA ILE A 216 -18.64 -19.37 21.09
C ILE A 216 -17.15 -19.66 21.34
N GLN A 217 -16.64 -19.32 22.53
CA GLN A 217 -15.26 -19.61 22.92
C GLN A 217 -14.95 -21.11 22.86
N LYS A 218 -15.87 -21.96 23.33
CA LYS A 218 -15.73 -23.43 23.25
C LYS A 218 -15.67 -23.91 21.79
N LYS A 219 -16.54 -23.38 20.91
CA LYS A 219 -16.51 -23.69 19.48
C LYS A 219 -15.20 -23.27 18.83
N ALA A 220 -14.73 -22.04 19.10
CA ALA A 220 -13.48 -21.53 18.59
C ALA A 220 -12.30 -22.41 19.00
N LEU A 221 -12.18 -22.74 20.29
CA LEU A 221 -11.12 -23.62 20.79
C LEU A 221 -11.13 -25.01 20.12
N ASN A 222 -12.32 -25.55 19.86
CA ASN A 222 -12.45 -26.82 19.18
C ASN A 222 -11.94 -26.74 17.72
N VAL A 223 -12.34 -25.70 16.97
CA VAL A 223 -11.90 -25.51 15.58
C VAL A 223 -10.39 -25.24 15.54
N ILE A 224 -9.87 -24.38 16.41
CA ILE A 224 -8.42 -24.11 16.47
C ILE A 224 -7.65 -25.40 16.73
N LYS A 225 -8.10 -26.22 17.69
CA LYS A 225 -7.45 -27.50 18.03
C LYS A 225 -7.53 -28.53 16.88
N SER A 226 -8.68 -28.63 16.23
CA SER A 226 -8.96 -29.74 15.28
C SER A 226 -8.67 -29.38 13.82
N LYS A 227 -8.59 -28.10 13.47
CA LYS A 227 -8.39 -27.62 12.09
C LYS A 227 -7.15 -26.73 11.96
N VAL A 228 -7.08 -25.61 12.71
CA VAL A 228 -6.03 -24.60 12.52
C VAL A 228 -4.65 -25.19 12.86
N ILE A 229 -4.45 -25.68 14.08
CA ILE A 229 -3.15 -26.20 14.51
C ILE A 229 -2.68 -27.37 13.62
N PRO A 230 -3.50 -28.39 13.28
CA PRO A 230 -3.07 -29.46 12.38
C PRO A 230 -2.64 -28.96 10.99
N ALA A 231 -3.33 -27.97 10.43
CA ALA A 231 -2.94 -27.36 9.16
C ALA A 231 -1.55 -26.73 9.23
N TYR A 232 -1.28 -25.94 10.28
CA TYR A 232 0.06 -25.35 10.48
C TYR A 232 1.15 -26.38 10.83
N VAL A 233 0.83 -27.48 11.49
CA VAL A 233 1.78 -28.60 11.69
C VAL A 233 2.16 -29.22 10.34
N LYS A 234 1.18 -29.40 9.43
CA LYS A 234 1.43 -29.85 8.05
C LYS A 234 2.35 -28.88 7.31
N LEU A 235 2.02 -27.59 7.37
CA LEU A 235 2.83 -26.52 6.77
C LEU A 235 4.25 -26.50 7.32
N HIS A 236 4.41 -26.58 8.64
CA HIS A 236 5.71 -26.60 9.30
C HIS A 236 6.60 -27.73 8.79
N ARG A 237 6.04 -28.96 8.63
CA ARG A 237 6.80 -30.10 8.11
C ARG A 237 7.31 -29.82 6.70
N PHE A 238 6.41 -29.45 5.78
CA PHE A 238 6.78 -29.08 4.40
C PHE A 238 7.85 -27.97 4.38
N PHE A 239 7.62 -26.93 5.17
CA PHE A 239 8.50 -25.76 5.17
C PHE A 239 9.92 -26.12 5.67
N LYS A 240 10.01 -26.91 6.74
CA LYS A 240 11.26 -27.35 7.32
C LYS A 240 12.02 -28.32 6.43
N ASP A 241 11.33 -29.34 5.92
CA ASP A 241 11.96 -30.50 5.31
C ASP A 241 12.23 -30.27 3.81
N GLU A 242 11.43 -29.45 3.13
CA GLU A 242 11.49 -29.26 1.68
C GLU A 242 11.76 -27.78 1.30
N TYR A 243 10.94 -26.82 1.77
CA TYR A 243 10.94 -25.46 1.25
C TYR A 243 12.17 -24.64 1.68
N LEU A 244 12.44 -24.57 2.99
CA LEU A 244 13.57 -23.79 3.53
C LEU A 244 14.93 -24.26 3.01
N PRO A 245 15.21 -25.58 2.87
CA PRO A 245 16.43 -26.06 2.24
C PRO A 245 16.59 -25.65 0.77
N ALA A 246 15.49 -25.56 0.02
CA ALA A 246 15.48 -25.18 -1.39
C ALA A 246 15.61 -23.67 -1.63
N CYS A 247 15.36 -22.84 -0.60
CA CYS A 247 15.43 -21.38 -0.74
C CYS A 247 16.84 -20.91 -1.13
N ARG A 248 16.91 -19.89 -2.01
CA ARG A 248 18.15 -19.34 -2.55
C ARG A 248 18.98 -18.59 -1.50
N THR A 249 20.29 -18.53 -1.69
CA THR A 249 21.20 -17.75 -0.85
C THR A 249 21.30 -16.28 -1.31
N PRO A 250 21.43 -15.97 -2.62
CA PRO A 250 21.43 -14.60 -3.10
C PRO A 250 20.11 -13.88 -2.79
N ILE A 251 20.19 -12.56 -2.54
CA ILE A 251 19.03 -11.75 -2.12
C ILE A 251 18.28 -11.11 -3.27
N GLY A 252 18.98 -10.74 -4.36
CA GLY A 252 18.39 -10.02 -5.48
C GLY A 252 17.31 -10.82 -6.20
N ILE A 253 16.23 -10.16 -6.65
CA ILE A 253 15.19 -10.84 -7.45
C ILE A 253 15.73 -11.30 -8.80
N LYS A 254 16.76 -10.65 -9.33
CA LYS A 254 17.45 -11.03 -10.57
C LYS A 254 17.99 -12.47 -10.59
N GLU A 255 18.10 -13.09 -9.43
CA GLU A 255 18.63 -14.45 -9.26
C GLU A 255 17.60 -15.56 -9.54
N ILE A 256 16.32 -15.22 -9.72
CA ILE A 256 15.33 -16.17 -10.23
C ILE A 256 15.32 -16.16 -11.76
N LYS A 257 14.70 -17.15 -12.36
CA LYS A 257 14.54 -17.21 -13.83
C LYS A 257 13.83 -15.94 -14.34
N ASN A 258 14.40 -15.27 -15.36
CA ASN A 258 13.95 -13.98 -15.90
C ASN A 258 13.84 -12.88 -14.83
N GLY A 259 14.61 -12.97 -13.76
CA GLY A 259 14.48 -12.08 -12.60
C GLY A 259 14.97 -10.66 -12.88
N LYS A 260 15.90 -10.47 -13.84
CA LYS A 260 16.35 -9.14 -14.25
C LYS A 260 15.26 -8.41 -15.02
N GLU A 261 14.66 -9.06 -15.99
CA GLU A 261 13.52 -8.56 -16.76
C GLU A 261 12.31 -8.30 -15.86
N TYR A 262 12.09 -9.17 -14.88
CA TYR A 262 11.06 -8.97 -13.87
C TYR A 262 11.31 -7.72 -13.03
N TYR A 263 12.56 -7.44 -12.63
CA TYR A 263 12.87 -6.22 -11.88
C TYR A 263 12.68 -4.95 -12.72
N GLU A 264 13.07 -4.98 -14.00
CA GLU A 264 12.81 -3.91 -14.97
C GLU A 264 11.30 -3.66 -15.14
N PHE A 265 10.49 -4.72 -15.23
CA PHE A 265 9.04 -4.62 -15.22
C PHE A 265 8.51 -3.98 -13.92
N LEU A 266 9.00 -4.43 -12.75
CA LEU A 266 8.58 -3.87 -11.47
C LEU A 266 8.95 -2.39 -11.33
N ALA A 267 10.11 -1.98 -11.81
CA ALA A 267 10.50 -0.56 -11.83
C ALA A 267 9.48 0.28 -12.63
N ARG A 268 9.14 -0.15 -13.86
CA ARG A 268 8.10 0.53 -14.67
C ARG A 268 6.74 0.52 -13.98
N LYS A 269 6.30 -0.62 -13.49
CA LYS A 269 4.99 -0.80 -12.85
C LYS A 269 4.82 0.11 -11.62
N PHE A 270 5.83 0.16 -10.74
CA PHE A 270 5.71 0.92 -9.49
C PHE A 270 5.98 2.40 -9.66
N THR A 271 6.84 2.80 -10.59
CA THR A 271 7.13 4.22 -10.86
C THR A 271 6.19 4.83 -11.89
N THR A 272 5.50 4.01 -12.68
CA THR A 272 4.71 4.45 -13.84
C THR A 272 5.51 5.31 -14.83
N THR A 273 6.81 5.02 -14.97
CA THR A 273 7.73 5.71 -15.90
C THR A 273 8.50 4.69 -16.72
N ASN A 274 9.14 5.16 -17.80
CA ASN A 274 10.04 4.35 -18.63
C ASN A 274 11.51 4.41 -18.16
N LEU A 275 11.76 4.90 -16.94
CA LEU A 275 13.11 4.95 -16.39
C LEU A 275 13.65 3.54 -16.17
N THR A 276 14.88 3.33 -16.61
CA THR A 276 15.60 2.10 -16.34
C THR A 276 16.06 2.02 -14.88
N PRO A 277 16.27 0.83 -14.30
CA PRO A 277 16.85 0.70 -12.96
C PRO A 277 18.17 1.45 -12.77
N LYS A 278 18.97 1.60 -13.83
CA LYS A 278 20.22 2.35 -13.81
C LYS A 278 19.96 3.86 -13.67
N GLU A 279 19.06 4.42 -14.44
CA GLU A 279 18.69 5.84 -14.34
C GLU A 279 18.09 6.15 -12.97
N ILE A 280 17.23 5.27 -12.45
CA ILE A 280 16.66 5.40 -11.10
C ILE A 280 17.75 5.40 -10.04
N HIS A 281 18.75 4.53 -10.16
CA HIS A 281 19.90 4.49 -9.26
C HIS A 281 20.70 5.80 -9.28
N GLU A 282 20.98 6.33 -10.47
CA GLU A 282 21.70 7.59 -10.67
C GLU A 282 20.92 8.79 -10.09
N ILE A 283 19.60 8.84 -10.30
CA ILE A 283 18.70 9.81 -9.65
C ILE A 283 18.82 9.69 -8.14
N GLY A 284 18.80 8.47 -7.61
CA GLY A 284 18.94 8.22 -6.18
C GLY A 284 20.26 8.76 -5.61
N LEU A 285 21.38 8.51 -6.28
CA LEU A 285 22.69 9.02 -5.88
C LEU A 285 22.74 10.55 -5.88
N ALA A 286 22.18 11.19 -6.92
CA ALA A 286 22.12 12.65 -7.03
C ALA A 286 21.27 13.25 -5.90
N GLU A 287 20.10 12.67 -5.60
CA GLU A 287 19.23 13.13 -4.52
C GLU A 287 19.86 12.95 -3.13
N VAL A 288 20.53 11.82 -2.89
CA VAL A 288 21.29 11.62 -1.63
C VAL A 288 22.37 12.70 -1.46
N ALA A 289 23.09 13.03 -2.53
CA ALA A 289 24.11 14.11 -2.48
C ALA A 289 23.46 15.47 -2.19
N ARG A 290 22.41 15.84 -2.92
CA ARG A 290 21.66 17.10 -2.72
C ARG A 290 21.16 17.25 -1.28
N ILE A 291 20.47 16.24 -0.76
CA ILE A 291 19.90 16.27 0.59
C ILE A 291 21.01 16.31 1.64
N ARG A 292 22.14 15.62 1.40
CA ARG A 292 23.33 15.67 2.27
C ARG A 292 23.87 17.09 2.40
N ASP A 293 23.90 17.86 1.33
CA ASP A 293 24.35 19.25 1.35
C ASP A 293 23.39 20.14 2.16
N GLU A 294 22.07 19.94 2.02
CA GLU A 294 21.07 20.64 2.84
C GLU A 294 21.19 20.27 4.33
N MET A 295 21.40 18.99 4.66
CA MET A 295 21.66 18.55 6.03
C MET A 295 22.93 19.18 6.61
N ASN A 296 24.01 19.26 5.83
CA ASN A 296 25.24 19.90 6.25
C ASN A 296 25.06 21.40 6.52
N ALA A 297 24.20 22.08 5.74
CA ALA A 297 23.86 23.48 6.00
C ALA A 297 23.20 23.67 7.38
N ILE A 298 22.30 22.77 7.77
CA ILE A 298 21.67 22.78 9.11
C ILE A 298 22.70 22.48 10.21
N ILE A 299 23.60 21.51 10.01
CA ILE A 299 24.68 21.19 10.95
C ILE A 299 25.56 22.41 11.22
N ASN A 300 25.88 23.16 10.16
CA ASN A 300 26.66 24.42 10.28
C ASN A 300 25.84 25.51 11.01
N GLU A 301 24.53 25.62 10.74
CA GLU A 301 23.65 26.59 11.41
C GLU A 301 23.58 26.35 12.92
N VAL A 302 23.49 25.09 13.36
CA VAL A 302 23.50 24.76 14.80
C VAL A 302 24.89 24.78 15.41
N LYS A 303 25.93 25.11 14.62
CA LYS A 303 27.34 25.21 15.03
C LYS A 303 27.86 23.93 15.70
N TRP A 304 27.48 22.77 15.12
CA TRP A 304 27.95 21.49 15.62
C TRP A 304 29.45 21.33 15.45
N ASP A 305 30.15 21.08 16.55
CA ASP A 305 31.60 20.84 16.54
C ASP A 305 31.89 19.34 16.41
N GLY A 306 31.79 18.82 15.20
CA GLY A 306 31.96 17.39 14.91
C GLY A 306 31.69 17.02 13.45
N THR A 307 31.75 15.72 13.19
CA THR A 307 31.46 15.18 11.85
C THR A 307 29.95 15.01 11.64
N PHE A 308 29.53 14.85 10.38
CA PHE A 308 28.17 14.45 10.03
C PHE A 308 27.72 13.20 10.83
N LYS A 309 28.58 12.19 10.89
CA LYS A 309 28.29 10.96 11.63
C LYS A 309 28.06 11.21 13.12
N SER A 310 28.89 12.03 13.76
CA SER A 310 28.74 12.33 15.19
C SER A 310 27.48 13.14 15.48
N PHE A 311 27.02 13.96 14.52
CA PHE A 311 25.73 14.65 14.62
C PHE A 311 24.56 13.65 14.54
N LEU A 312 24.59 12.69 13.60
CA LEU A 312 23.58 11.65 13.54
C LEU A 312 23.56 10.78 14.81
N ASP A 313 24.71 10.51 15.41
CA ASP A 313 24.81 9.75 16.66
C ASP A 313 24.22 10.54 17.84
N ASP A 314 24.42 11.88 17.90
CA ASP A 314 23.76 12.75 18.89
C ASP A 314 22.24 12.72 18.71
N LEU A 315 21.75 12.85 17.48
CA LEU A 315 20.32 12.78 17.20
C LEU A 315 19.68 11.48 17.66
N ARG A 316 20.40 10.34 17.53
CA ARG A 316 19.92 9.01 17.92
C ARG A 316 19.91 8.77 19.43
N THR A 317 20.78 9.45 20.19
CA THR A 317 21.09 9.08 21.58
C THR A 317 20.81 10.17 22.61
N ASN A 318 20.69 11.43 22.18
CA ASN A 318 20.51 12.54 23.10
C ASN A 318 19.06 12.62 23.59
N PRO A 319 18.81 12.45 24.92
CA PRO A 319 17.43 12.41 25.47
C PRO A 319 16.58 13.63 25.19
N LYS A 320 17.16 14.80 24.93
CA LYS A 320 16.41 16.03 24.60
C LYS A 320 15.45 15.86 23.42
N PHE A 321 15.77 14.95 22.51
CA PHE A 321 15.00 14.70 21.30
C PHE A 321 13.85 13.70 21.48
N TYR A 322 13.67 13.15 22.67
CA TYR A 322 12.69 12.10 22.92
C TYR A 322 11.72 12.50 24.04
N TYR A 323 10.55 11.88 24.05
CA TYR A 323 9.62 11.96 25.16
C TYR A 323 9.92 10.82 26.16
N GLU A 324 9.56 11.04 27.42
CA GLU A 324 9.76 10.04 28.47
C GLU A 324 8.60 9.04 28.49
N THR A 325 7.39 9.48 28.10
CA THR A 325 6.17 8.66 28.16
C THR A 325 5.49 8.53 26.79
N SER A 326 4.75 7.44 26.62
CA SER A 326 3.91 7.21 25.44
C SER A 326 2.78 8.23 25.33
N GLU A 327 2.25 8.69 26.46
CA GLU A 327 1.21 9.70 26.55
C GLU A 327 1.69 11.05 26.00
N GLU A 328 2.84 11.54 26.44
CA GLU A 328 3.43 12.78 25.91
C GLU A 328 3.69 12.71 24.42
N LEU A 329 4.20 11.57 23.95
CA LEU A 329 4.43 11.33 22.52
C LEU A 329 3.11 11.40 21.76
N PHE A 330 2.05 10.73 22.23
CA PHE A 330 0.75 10.72 21.57
C PHE A 330 0.08 12.09 21.54
N GLU A 331 0.11 12.82 22.67
CA GLU A 331 -0.40 14.19 22.75
C GLU A 331 0.32 15.12 21.78
N SER A 332 1.62 14.94 21.57
CA SER A 332 2.39 15.72 20.60
C SER A 332 1.95 15.46 19.16
N TYR A 333 1.64 14.21 18.79
CA TYR A 333 1.07 13.88 17.47
C TYR A 333 -0.32 14.51 17.30
N LEU A 334 -1.20 14.41 18.32
CA LEU A 334 -2.53 15.03 18.31
C LEU A 334 -2.45 16.56 18.15
N ALA A 335 -1.61 17.19 18.96
CA ALA A 335 -1.43 18.64 18.92
C ALA A 335 -0.86 19.11 17.58
N THR A 336 0.09 18.37 16.99
CA THR A 336 0.67 18.69 15.69
C THR A 336 -0.36 18.58 14.58
N SER A 337 -1.10 17.48 14.53
CA SER A 337 -2.18 17.29 13.55
C SER A 337 -3.21 18.40 13.64
N LYS A 338 -3.60 18.81 14.87
CA LYS A 338 -4.58 19.87 15.06
C LYS A 338 -4.06 21.28 14.71
N ARG A 339 -2.76 21.52 14.81
CA ARG A 339 -2.15 22.78 14.32
C ARG A 339 -2.13 22.88 12.80
N ILE A 340 -2.03 21.76 12.10
CA ILE A 340 -2.01 21.69 10.64
C ILE A 340 -3.39 22.01 10.05
N ASP A 341 -4.48 21.49 10.64
CA ASP A 341 -5.83 21.58 10.09
C ASP A 341 -6.26 22.98 9.62
N PRO A 342 -6.12 24.07 10.41
CA PRO A 342 -6.55 25.41 9.99
C PRO A 342 -5.69 26.02 8.88
N GLU A 343 -4.47 25.54 8.68
CA GLU A 343 -3.55 26.06 7.68
C GLU A 343 -3.83 25.54 6.26
N LEU A 344 -4.56 24.41 6.16
CA LEU A 344 -4.86 23.74 4.88
C LEU A 344 -5.58 24.64 3.87
N VAL A 345 -6.42 25.55 4.35
CA VAL A 345 -7.14 26.52 3.49
C VAL A 345 -6.22 27.45 2.72
N LYS A 346 -4.94 27.54 3.09
CA LYS A 346 -3.92 28.30 2.36
C LYS A 346 -3.46 27.62 1.09
N LEU A 347 -3.53 26.28 1.07
CA LEU A 347 -2.93 25.43 0.03
C LEU A 347 -3.97 24.66 -0.79
N PHE A 348 -5.23 24.54 -0.33
CA PHE A 348 -6.23 23.70 -0.97
C PHE A 348 -7.54 24.41 -1.18
N LYS A 349 -8.16 24.26 -2.37
CA LYS A 349 -9.53 24.71 -2.69
C LYS A 349 -10.59 23.78 -2.09
N VAL A 350 -10.29 22.46 -2.07
CA VAL A 350 -11.20 21.41 -1.64
C VAL A 350 -10.54 20.59 -0.55
N LEU A 351 -11.27 20.35 0.53
CA LEU A 351 -10.86 19.47 1.61
C LEU A 351 -11.84 18.30 1.69
N PRO A 352 -11.41 17.09 2.10
CA PRO A 352 -12.30 15.96 2.22
C PRO A 352 -13.37 16.21 3.29
N SER A 353 -14.59 15.74 3.06
CA SER A 353 -15.68 15.79 4.03
C SER A 353 -15.50 14.76 5.14
N MET A 354 -14.85 13.63 4.83
CA MET A 354 -14.57 12.57 5.78
C MET A 354 -13.48 12.99 6.77
N PRO A 355 -13.75 12.97 8.08
CA PRO A 355 -12.75 13.29 9.08
C PRO A 355 -11.71 12.19 9.26
N TYR A 356 -10.61 12.54 9.92
CA TYR A 356 -9.63 11.56 10.42
C TYR A 356 -9.42 11.69 11.92
N GLY A 357 -8.87 10.63 12.49
CA GLY A 357 -8.42 10.61 13.88
C GLY A 357 -7.07 9.95 14.04
N LEU A 358 -6.50 10.01 15.24
CA LEU A 358 -5.26 9.33 15.59
C LEU A 358 -5.55 8.16 16.51
N LYS A 359 -4.78 7.08 16.33
CA LYS A 359 -4.81 5.90 17.22
C LYS A 359 -3.40 5.38 17.45
N PRO A 360 -3.12 4.85 18.66
CA PRO A 360 -1.90 4.08 18.86
C PRO A 360 -1.96 2.76 18.07
N ILE A 361 -0.82 2.35 17.53
CA ILE A 361 -0.64 0.99 17.02
C ILE A 361 -0.80 0.02 18.18
N PRO A 362 -1.57 -1.09 18.06
CA PRO A 362 -1.71 -2.07 19.13
C PRO A 362 -0.36 -2.56 19.66
N MET A 363 -0.21 -2.59 20.98
CA MET A 363 1.07 -2.91 21.64
C MET A 363 1.61 -4.29 21.30
N GLU A 364 0.74 -5.22 20.89
CA GLU A 364 1.13 -6.58 20.47
C GLU A 364 1.93 -6.57 19.16
N SER A 365 1.59 -5.66 18.24
CA SER A 365 2.26 -5.54 16.93
C SER A 365 3.27 -4.39 16.87
N ALA A 366 3.19 -3.43 17.78
CA ALA A 366 4.01 -2.22 17.79
C ALA A 366 5.53 -2.48 17.74
N PRO A 367 6.10 -3.52 18.42
CA PRO A 367 7.54 -3.81 18.36
C PRO A 367 8.07 -4.13 16.96
N ASP A 368 7.22 -4.77 16.11
CA ASP A 368 7.58 -5.26 14.78
C ASP A 368 6.98 -4.41 13.64
N THR A 369 6.25 -3.34 14.01
CA THR A 369 5.56 -2.46 13.06
C THR A 369 6.39 -1.18 12.80
N THR A 370 6.14 -0.53 11.66
CA THR A 370 6.72 0.77 11.29
C THR A 370 6.36 1.89 12.28
N THR A 371 6.98 3.07 12.12
CA THR A 371 6.74 4.22 13.00
C THR A 371 5.29 4.73 12.95
N ALA A 372 4.64 4.64 11.79
CA ALA A 372 3.24 4.99 11.62
C ALA A 372 2.69 4.41 10.31
N TYR A 373 1.37 4.47 10.16
CA TYR A 373 0.68 4.21 8.89
C TYR A 373 -0.71 4.85 8.89
N TYR A 374 -1.21 5.13 7.70
CA TYR A 374 -2.58 5.60 7.51
C TYR A 374 -3.52 4.45 7.12
N GLN A 375 -4.72 4.44 7.73
CA GLN A 375 -5.83 3.57 7.36
C GLN A 375 -6.95 4.41 6.77
N ARG A 376 -7.34 4.12 5.52
CA ARG A 376 -8.43 4.81 4.84
C ARG A 376 -9.77 4.67 5.57
N PRO A 377 -10.74 5.60 5.35
CA PRO A 377 -12.11 5.44 5.84
C PRO A 377 -12.77 4.15 5.32
N ALA A 378 -13.83 3.72 6.00
CA ALA A 378 -14.68 2.66 5.44
C ALA A 378 -15.49 3.21 4.25
N ALA A 379 -15.70 2.36 3.24
CA ALA A 379 -16.44 2.75 2.03
C ALA A 379 -17.89 3.16 2.29
N ASP A 380 -18.51 2.57 3.33
CA ASP A 380 -19.88 2.84 3.77
C ASP A 380 -19.99 4.06 4.72
N GLY A 381 -18.89 4.77 4.98
CA GLY A 381 -18.84 5.90 5.91
C GLY A 381 -18.93 5.53 7.39
N SER A 382 -18.99 4.24 7.75
CA SER A 382 -19.14 3.76 9.14
C SER A 382 -17.90 3.95 10.00
N ARG A 383 -16.75 4.28 9.41
CA ARG A 383 -15.47 4.48 10.08
C ARG A 383 -14.66 5.59 9.39
N ALA A 384 -14.19 6.55 10.18
CA ALA A 384 -13.27 7.60 9.74
C ALA A 384 -11.92 7.05 9.28
N GLY A 385 -11.12 7.86 8.60
CA GLY A 385 -9.70 7.58 8.39
C GLY A 385 -8.92 7.62 9.70
N TYR A 386 -7.87 6.81 9.81
CA TYR A 386 -7.02 6.82 11.01
C TYR A 386 -5.54 6.87 10.67
N TYR A 387 -4.87 7.80 11.30
CA TYR A 387 -3.42 7.87 11.40
C TYR A 387 -2.99 7.07 12.64
N TYR A 388 -2.35 5.91 12.41
CA TYR A 388 -1.83 5.06 13.48
C TYR A 388 -0.39 5.42 13.79
N VAL A 389 -0.10 5.69 15.08
CA VAL A 389 1.23 6.07 15.57
C VAL A 389 1.80 4.99 16.50
N ASN A 390 3.07 4.68 16.33
CA ASN A 390 3.76 3.70 17.15
C ASN A 390 4.28 4.35 18.44
N LEU A 391 3.65 4.00 19.55
CA LEU A 391 4.02 4.51 20.89
C LEU A 391 4.95 3.57 21.66
N TYR A 392 5.31 2.42 21.06
CA TYR A 392 6.24 1.49 21.68
C TYR A 392 7.64 2.11 21.73
N ARG A 393 8.22 2.16 22.94
CA ARG A 393 9.53 2.73 23.20
C ARG A 393 9.64 4.20 22.75
N PRO A 394 9.00 5.14 23.46
CA PRO A 394 9.01 6.57 23.10
C PRO A 394 10.43 7.14 23.02
N GLU A 395 11.37 6.57 23.78
CA GLU A 395 12.80 6.92 23.79
C GLU A 395 13.55 6.62 22.48
N VAL A 396 12.88 6.02 21.49
CA VAL A 396 13.43 5.80 20.14
C VAL A 396 12.57 6.48 19.05
N ARG A 397 11.60 7.33 19.47
CA ARG A 397 10.69 8.07 18.58
C ARG A 397 10.98 9.57 18.68
N PRO A 398 11.83 10.13 17.81
CA PRO A 398 12.32 11.48 18.00
C PRO A 398 11.26 12.55 17.73
N LYS A 399 11.28 13.61 18.54
CA LYS A 399 10.38 14.77 18.44
C LYS A 399 10.46 15.46 17.07
N TYR A 400 11.64 15.51 16.48
CA TYR A 400 11.89 16.19 15.22
C TYR A 400 11.29 15.47 13.99
N GLU A 401 10.79 14.23 14.14
CA GLU A 401 10.10 13.49 13.08
C GLU A 401 8.56 13.64 13.14
N ILE A 402 8.00 14.22 14.20
CA ILE A 402 6.55 14.25 14.43
C ILE A 402 5.84 15.10 13.37
N GLU A 403 6.37 16.29 13.06
CA GLU A 403 5.75 17.20 12.09
C GLU A 403 5.73 16.56 10.69
N VAL A 404 6.86 16.10 10.19
CA VAL A 404 6.96 15.50 8.85
C VAL A 404 6.10 14.25 8.71
N LEU A 405 6.04 13.41 9.74
CA LEU A 405 5.24 12.19 9.72
C LEU A 405 3.74 12.49 9.76
N SER A 406 3.32 13.50 10.54
CA SER A 406 1.92 13.93 10.59
C SER A 406 1.45 14.52 9.27
N VAL A 407 2.31 15.26 8.57
CA VAL A 407 2.03 15.78 7.21
C VAL A 407 1.89 14.63 6.21
N HIS A 408 2.74 13.62 6.28
CA HIS A 408 2.73 12.48 5.36
C HIS A 408 1.48 11.60 5.53
N GLU A 409 1.23 11.15 6.75
CA GLU A 409 0.18 10.17 7.04
C GLU A 409 -1.23 10.78 7.14
N ALA A 410 -1.33 12.02 7.65
CA ALA A 410 -2.61 12.70 7.84
C ALA A 410 -2.83 13.78 6.77
N MET A 411 -2.75 15.04 7.16
CA MET A 411 -3.05 16.19 6.32
C MET A 411 -1.79 17.04 6.09
N PRO A 412 -1.53 17.41 4.84
CA PRO A 412 -2.28 17.16 3.62
C PRO A 412 -1.87 15.88 2.85
N GLY A 413 -1.19 14.92 3.49
CA GLY A 413 -0.70 13.71 2.86
C GLY A 413 -1.78 12.67 2.55
N HIS A 414 -1.59 11.44 3.05
CA HIS A 414 -2.44 10.29 2.67
C HIS A 414 -3.93 10.50 2.96
N HIS A 415 -4.30 11.06 4.13
CA HIS A 415 -5.72 11.26 4.41
C HIS A 415 -6.39 12.19 3.41
N LEU A 416 -5.79 13.35 3.13
CA LEU A 416 -6.37 14.30 2.17
C LEU A 416 -6.54 13.66 0.80
N GLN A 417 -5.48 13.08 0.25
CA GLN A 417 -5.48 12.53 -1.11
C GLN A 417 -6.45 11.36 -1.25
N ILE A 418 -6.41 10.39 -0.32
CA ILE A 418 -7.22 9.16 -0.42
C ILE A 418 -8.70 9.45 -0.13
N ALA A 419 -9.01 10.28 0.88
CA ALA A 419 -10.38 10.61 1.19
C ALA A 419 -11.03 11.43 0.07
N LEU A 420 -10.33 12.41 -0.52
CA LEU A 420 -10.82 13.12 -1.70
C LEU A 420 -11.09 12.16 -2.86
N ALA A 421 -10.17 11.25 -3.17
CA ALA A 421 -10.37 10.29 -4.26
C ALA A 421 -11.61 9.40 -4.05
N MET A 422 -11.93 9.04 -2.79
CA MET A 422 -13.15 8.28 -2.46
C MET A 422 -14.43 9.09 -2.63
N GLU A 423 -14.37 10.43 -2.57
CA GLU A 423 -15.52 11.35 -2.73
C GLU A 423 -15.75 11.74 -4.20
N LEU A 424 -14.81 11.50 -5.10
CA LEU A 424 -14.96 11.78 -6.52
C LEU A 424 -15.96 10.82 -7.19
N ASP A 425 -16.58 11.27 -8.28
CA ASP A 425 -17.41 10.41 -9.12
C ASP A 425 -16.54 9.60 -10.08
N LEU A 426 -15.89 8.56 -9.55
CA LEU A 426 -14.99 7.66 -10.26
C LEU A 426 -15.49 6.22 -10.18
N PRO A 427 -15.15 5.38 -11.16
CA PRO A 427 -15.36 3.93 -11.05
C PRO A 427 -14.67 3.34 -9.81
N ASN A 428 -15.25 2.29 -9.25
CA ASN A 428 -14.76 1.68 -8.00
C ASN A 428 -13.30 1.24 -8.06
N PHE A 429 -12.83 0.72 -9.20
CA PHE A 429 -11.42 0.30 -9.34
C PHE A 429 -10.45 1.48 -9.14
N ARG A 430 -10.87 2.72 -9.40
CA ARG A 430 -10.08 3.93 -9.14
C ARG A 430 -10.24 4.45 -7.71
N LYS A 431 -11.48 4.45 -7.17
CA LYS A 431 -11.75 4.89 -5.77
C LYS A 431 -11.00 4.06 -4.75
N TYR A 432 -11.00 2.74 -4.97
CA TYR A 432 -10.46 1.76 -4.00
C TYR A 432 -9.15 1.13 -4.44
N GLY A 433 -8.73 1.35 -5.67
CA GLY A 433 -7.40 1.05 -6.17
C GLY A 433 -6.37 2.09 -5.73
N GLY A 434 -5.23 2.08 -6.36
CA GLY A 434 -4.19 3.08 -6.13
C GLY A 434 -3.03 2.90 -7.10
N ILE A 435 -2.39 4.02 -7.42
CA ILE A 435 -1.14 4.06 -8.19
C ILE A 435 -0.05 4.47 -7.22
N THR A 436 0.83 3.53 -6.91
CA THR A 436 1.81 3.68 -5.82
C THR A 436 2.66 4.94 -5.99
N ALA A 437 3.13 5.23 -7.22
CA ALA A 437 3.92 6.43 -7.49
C ALA A 437 3.16 7.73 -7.19
N PHE A 438 1.87 7.77 -7.48
CA PHE A 438 1.03 8.94 -7.17
C PHE A 438 0.77 9.05 -5.67
N VAL A 439 0.29 7.98 -5.03
CA VAL A 439 -0.12 8.00 -3.62
C VAL A 439 1.07 8.28 -2.69
N GLU A 440 2.18 7.58 -2.89
CA GLU A 440 3.38 7.75 -2.08
C GLU A 440 4.18 9.00 -2.48
N GLY A 441 4.16 9.33 -3.77
CA GLY A 441 4.74 10.57 -4.30
C GLY A 441 4.04 11.80 -3.73
N TRP A 442 2.71 11.79 -3.65
CA TRP A 442 1.92 12.83 -2.99
C TRP A 442 2.24 12.94 -1.50
N GLY A 443 2.28 11.81 -0.77
CA GLY A 443 2.66 11.80 0.64
C GLY A 443 4.03 12.45 0.87
N LEU A 444 5.02 12.09 0.06
CA LEU A 444 6.38 12.64 0.16
C LEU A 444 6.46 14.10 -0.33
N TYR A 445 5.70 14.48 -1.36
CA TYR A 445 5.55 15.88 -1.78
C TYR A 445 4.93 16.73 -0.66
N SER A 446 3.92 16.22 0.00
CA SER A 446 3.24 16.89 1.12
C SER A 446 4.18 17.20 2.28
N GLU A 447 5.20 16.38 2.53
CA GLU A 447 6.22 16.67 3.56
C GLU A 447 6.90 18.02 3.34
N ARG A 448 7.11 18.44 2.08
CA ARG A 448 7.66 19.77 1.76
C ARG A 448 6.66 20.90 1.97
N LEU A 449 5.35 20.63 1.83
CA LEU A 449 4.31 21.63 2.13
C LEU A 449 4.30 22.04 3.61
N GLY A 450 4.94 21.28 4.48
CA GLY A 450 5.12 21.66 5.89
C GLY A 450 5.77 23.04 6.06
N TYR A 451 6.65 23.48 5.14
CA TYR A 451 7.18 24.85 5.14
C TYR A 451 6.08 25.89 4.89
N ASP A 452 5.23 25.65 3.90
CA ASP A 452 4.10 26.55 3.56
C ASP A 452 3.04 26.57 4.67
N LEU A 453 2.89 25.46 5.41
CA LEU A 453 1.99 25.32 6.58
C LEU A 453 2.58 25.92 7.86
N GLY A 454 3.78 26.49 7.81
CA GLY A 454 4.46 27.11 8.95
C GLY A 454 4.99 26.13 10.00
N LEU A 455 5.30 24.90 9.59
CA LEU A 455 6.03 23.88 10.34
C LEU A 455 7.54 24.03 10.16
N TYR A 456 8.33 23.14 10.74
CA TYR A 456 9.80 23.07 10.60
C TYR A 456 10.51 24.37 11.01
N LYS A 457 10.04 25.02 12.10
CA LYS A 457 10.55 26.33 12.53
C LYS A 457 11.95 26.29 13.14
N ASP A 458 12.33 25.17 13.71
CA ASP A 458 13.65 24.98 14.29
C ASP A 458 14.56 24.11 13.41
N PRO A 459 15.89 24.20 13.56
CA PRO A 459 16.83 23.43 12.74
C PRO A 459 16.64 21.92 12.82
N TYR A 460 16.22 21.39 13.97
CA TYR A 460 16.06 19.95 14.15
C TYR A 460 14.81 19.42 13.45
N SER A 461 13.68 20.14 13.49
CA SER A 461 12.49 19.76 12.73
C SER A 461 12.72 19.83 11.21
N ARG A 462 13.51 20.79 10.71
CA ARG A 462 13.97 20.81 9.31
C ARG A 462 14.86 19.60 9.00
N PHE A 463 15.77 19.25 9.90
CA PHE A 463 16.60 18.06 9.76
C PHE A 463 15.75 16.77 9.78
N GLY A 464 14.66 16.76 10.55
CA GLY A 464 13.67 15.68 10.57
C GLY A 464 13.01 15.49 9.21
N GLN A 465 12.56 16.57 8.57
CA GLN A 465 12.01 16.52 7.21
C GLN A 465 13.06 16.00 6.21
N LEU A 466 14.29 16.50 6.25
CA LEU A 466 15.38 16.01 5.40
C LEU A 466 15.75 14.55 5.69
N THR A 467 15.60 14.07 6.92
CA THR A 467 15.80 12.65 7.27
C THR A 467 14.80 11.76 6.54
N TYR A 468 13.55 12.19 6.40
CA TYR A 468 12.51 11.47 5.66
C TYR A 468 12.75 11.56 4.15
N ASP A 469 13.13 12.71 3.64
CA ASP A 469 13.50 12.90 2.23
C ASP A 469 14.71 12.04 1.85
N MET A 470 15.76 12.06 2.68
CA MET A 470 16.95 11.21 2.54
C MET A 470 16.61 9.72 2.53
N TRP A 471 15.74 9.29 3.44
CA TRP A 471 15.32 7.89 3.49
C TRP A 471 14.76 7.41 2.15
N ARG A 472 13.89 8.23 1.52
CA ARG A 472 13.26 7.88 0.24
C ARG A 472 14.25 7.99 -0.92
N ALA A 473 15.22 8.89 -0.88
CA ALA A 473 16.32 8.94 -1.84
C ALA A 473 17.22 7.70 -1.75
N ILE A 474 17.57 7.27 -0.54
CA ILE A 474 18.33 6.04 -0.29
C ILE A 474 17.62 4.81 -0.86
N ARG A 475 16.28 4.74 -0.82
CA ARG A 475 15.50 3.63 -1.39
C ARG A 475 15.81 3.42 -2.87
N LEU A 476 15.94 4.48 -3.66
CA LEU A 476 16.29 4.37 -5.08
C LEU A 476 17.64 3.69 -5.28
N VAL A 477 18.61 3.98 -4.41
CA VAL A 477 19.97 3.44 -4.49
C VAL A 477 20.03 1.98 -4.00
N VAL A 478 19.43 1.69 -2.85
CA VAL A 478 19.60 0.35 -2.23
C VAL A 478 18.70 -0.70 -2.87
N ASP A 479 17.49 -0.35 -3.32
CA ASP A 479 16.58 -1.28 -4.00
C ASP A 479 17.18 -1.71 -5.33
N THR A 480 17.57 -0.76 -6.18
CA THR A 480 18.28 -1.04 -7.44
C THR A 480 19.63 -1.71 -7.19
N GLY A 481 20.35 -1.29 -6.15
CA GLY A 481 21.62 -1.89 -5.73
C GLY A 481 21.49 -3.39 -5.50
N MET A 482 20.52 -3.81 -4.73
CA MET A 482 20.33 -5.22 -4.36
C MET A 482 19.70 -6.06 -5.48
N HIS A 483 18.77 -5.49 -6.25
CA HIS A 483 18.01 -6.24 -7.24
C HIS A 483 18.59 -6.17 -8.67
N TYR A 484 19.48 -5.22 -8.93
CA TYR A 484 20.06 -4.99 -10.26
C TYR A 484 21.61 -4.96 -10.27
N PHE A 485 22.27 -4.39 -9.21
CA PHE A 485 23.71 -4.10 -9.16
C PHE A 485 24.54 -4.97 -8.19
N ASP A 486 24.13 -6.14 -7.84
CA ASP A 486 24.90 -7.09 -7.01
C ASP A 486 25.23 -6.64 -5.57
N TRP A 487 24.54 -5.64 -5.03
CA TRP A 487 24.76 -5.25 -3.65
C TRP A 487 24.33 -6.36 -2.68
N SER A 488 25.16 -6.61 -1.69
CA SER A 488 24.77 -7.45 -0.56
C SER A 488 23.78 -6.71 0.35
N ARG A 489 23.05 -7.46 1.16
CA ARG A 489 22.24 -6.90 2.23
C ARG A 489 23.04 -5.97 3.16
N GLN A 490 24.33 -6.32 3.43
CA GLN A 490 25.18 -5.51 4.31
C GLN A 490 25.60 -4.19 3.64
N ASP A 491 25.86 -4.19 2.35
CA ASP A 491 26.16 -2.95 1.59
C ASP A 491 24.98 -1.98 1.67
N ALA A 492 23.75 -2.47 1.46
CA ALA A 492 22.53 -1.67 1.59
C ALA A 492 22.36 -1.12 3.02
N ILE A 493 22.57 -1.94 4.05
CA ILE A 493 22.51 -1.52 5.45
C ILE A 493 23.56 -0.44 5.75
N ASN A 494 24.80 -0.63 5.31
CA ASN A 494 25.88 0.31 5.56
C ASN A 494 25.60 1.65 4.87
N TYR A 495 25.21 1.62 3.58
CA TYR A 495 24.86 2.82 2.84
C TYR A 495 23.74 3.62 3.52
N PHE A 496 22.75 2.92 4.05
CA PHE A 496 21.64 3.52 4.76
C PHE A 496 22.08 4.19 6.07
N LEU A 497 22.89 3.49 6.87
CA LEU A 497 23.39 4.00 8.16
C LEU A 497 24.35 5.18 8.01
N ASP A 498 25.11 5.23 6.93
CA ASP A 498 26.04 6.32 6.63
C ASP A 498 25.33 7.61 6.19
N ASN A 499 24.06 7.50 5.77
CA ASN A 499 23.31 8.61 5.19
C ASN A 499 22.07 9.04 6.00
N SER A 500 21.63 8.29 7.02
CA SER A 500 20.40 8.64 7.77
C SER A 500 20.56 8.49 9.28
N ALA A 501 19.77 9.24 10.05
CA ALA A 501 19.73 9.14 11.52
C ALA A 501 18.91 7.95 12.04
N LYS A 502 18.36 7.10 11.17
CA LYS A 502 17.54 5.94 11.57
C LYS A 502 18.33 4.92 12.39
N THR A 503 17.64 4.23 13.30
CA THR A 503 18.27 3.20 14.12
C THR A 503 18.70 2.00 13.25
N LYS A 504 19.73 1.28 13.71
CA LYS A 504 20.18 0.07 12.99
C LYS A 504 19.05 -0.96 12.82
N GLN A 505 18.16 -1.09 13.80
CA GLN A 505 17.04 -2.03 13.74
C GLN A 505 16.03 -1.59 12.66
N ASP A 506 15.68 -0.30 12.60
CA ASP A 506 14.78 0.21 11.57
C ASP A 506 15.37 0.01 10.17
N VAL A 507 16.66 0.30 10.00
CA VAL A 507 17.37 0.09 8.72
C VAL A 507 17.34 -1.38 8.31
N MET A 508 17.60 -2.30 9.22
CA MET A 508 17.56 -3.73 8.93
C MET A 508 16.15 -4.18 8.52
N ASN A 509 15.13 -3.72 9.20
CA ASN A 509 13.73 -4.03 8.88
C ASN A 509 13.33 -3.50 7.51
N GLU A 510 13.78 -2.29 7.16
CA GLU A 510 13.48 -1.68 5.86
C GLU A 510 14.24 -2.36 4.71
N VAL A 511 15.53 -2.66 4.87
CA VAL A 511 16.29 -3.40 3.87
C VAL A 511 15.68 -4.79 3.63
N ASP A 512 15.27 -5.49 4.70
CA ASP A 512 14.58 -6.77 4.59
C ASP A 512 13.22 -6.65 3.88
N ARG A 513 12.52 -5.52 4.08
CA ARG A 513 11.28 -5.21 3.35
C ARG A 513 11.56 -5.04 1.85
N TYR A 514 12.59 -4.29 1.47
CA TYR A 514 12.93 -4.07 0.05
C TYR A 514 13.32 -5.38 -0.63
N ILE A 515 14.09 -6.23 0.03
CA ILE A 515 14.43 -7.56 -0.49
C ILE A 515 13.18 -8.42 -0.72
N ASN A 516 12.17 -8.29 0.14
CA ASN A 516 10.92 -9.04 0.04
C ASN A 516 9.92 -8.44 -0.97
N TRP A 517 10.03 -7.15 -1.27
CA TRP A 517 9.11 -6.43 -2.14
C TRP A 517 9.88 -5.54 -3.14
N PRO A 518 10.52 -6.15 -4.15
CA PRO A 518 11.37 -5.46 -5.11
C PRO A 518 10.61 -4.35 -5.86
N GLY A 519 11.27 -3.23 -6.09
CA GLY A 519 10.76 -2.13 -6.91
C GLY A 519 9.72 -1.22 -6.25
N GLN A 520 8.97 -1.69 -5.24
CA GLN A 520 7.93 -0.87 -4.59
C GLN A 520 8.53 0.40 -3.95
N ALA A 521 9.70 0.29 -3.37
CA ALA A 521 10.37 1.38 -2.69
C ALA A 521 10.77 2.55 -3.62
N LEU A 522 10.82 2.31 -4.94
CA LEU A 522 11.18 3.32 -5.94
C LEU A 522 10.08 4.37 -6.15
N ALA A 523 8.83 3.97 -5.96
CA ALA A 523 7.64 4.78 -6.25
C ALA A 523 7.62 6.12 -5.52
N TYR A 524 8.03 6.16 -4.25
CA TYR A 524 7.98 7.32 -3.37
C TYR A 524 8.72 8.53 -3.94
N LYS A 525 10.02 8.36 -4.15
CA LYS A 525 10.89 9.47 -4.56
C LYS A 525 10.66 9.85 -6.02
N ILE A 526 10.44 8.89 -6.90
CA ILE A 526 10.14 9.16 -8.32
C ILE A 526 8.81 9.94 -8.42
N GLY A 527 7.78 9.54 -7.67
CA GLY A 527 6.51 10.27 -7.64
C GLY A 527 6.65 11.70 -7.11
N GLN A 528 7.38 11.88 -6.00
CA GLN A 528 7.65 13.22 -5.45
C GLN A 528 8.37 14.11 -6.47
N LEU A 529 9.42 13.60 -7.09
CA LEU A 529 10.23 14.38 -8.05
C LEU A 529 9.37 14.84 -9.23
N LYS A 530 8.48 13.99 -9.76
CA LYS A 530 7.58 14.36 -10.84
C LYS A 530 6.59 15.46 -10.41
N ILE A 531 5.97 15.34 -9.23
CA ILE A 531 5.04 16.38 -8.74
C ILE A 531 5.78 17.70 -8.52
N LEU A 532 7.01 17.68 -8.00
CA LEU A 532 7.85 18.89 -7.83
C LEU A 532 8.23 19.51 -9.17
N GLU A 533 8.59 18.68 -10.17
CA GLU A 533 8.89 19.12 -11.54
C GLU A 533 7.69 19.84 -12.16
N LEU A 534 6.50 19.23 -12.05
CA LEU A 534 5.26 19.81 -12.59
C LEU A 534 4.89 21.12 -11.86
N ARG A 535 5.07 21.19 -10.55
CA ARG A 535 4.88 22.43 -9.79
C ARG A 535 5.82 23.53 -10.27
N ALA A 536 7.11 23.24 -10.35
CA ALA A 536 8.10 24.21 -10.79
C ALA A 536 7.83 24.70 -12.23
N LYS A 537 7.37 23.80 -13.12
CA LYS A 537 6.95 24.17 -14.46
C LYS A 537 5.76 25.12 -14.43
N ALA A 538 4.71 24.79 -13.67
CA ALA A 538 3.53 25.66 -13.54
C ALA A 538 3.87 27.03 -12.96
N GLU A 539 4.69 27.09 -11.89
CA GLU A 539 5.20 28.34 -11.31
C GLU A 539 5.94 29.19 -12.35
N SER A 540 6.79 28.58 -13.18
CA SER A 540 7.58 29.27 -14.19
C SER A 540 6.76 29.77 -15.37
N GLU A 541 5.80 28.97 -15.86
CA GLU A 541 5.04 29.30 -17.08
C GLU A 541 3.85 30.22 -16.80
N LEU A 542 3.19 30.08 -15.64
CA LEU A 542 2.05 30.94 -15.25
C LEU A 542 2.48 32.23 -14.55
N GLY A 543 3.67 32.29 -13.95
CA GLY A 543 4.18 33.48 -13.28
C GLY A 543 3.21 34.04 -12.23
N ASP A 544 2.77 35.30 -12.41
CA ASP A 544 1.84 35.97 -11.48
C ASP A 544 0.42 35.36 -11.47
N ASN A 545 0.06 34.53 -12.46
CA ASN A 545 -1.20 33.80 -12.53
C ASN A 545 -1.18 32.47 -11.78
N PHE A 546 -0.01 32.01 -11.31
CA PHE A 546 0.09 30.76 -10.56
C PHE A 546 -0.57 30.89 -9.20
N ASP A 547 -1.53 29.99 -8.91
CA ASP A 547 -2.08 29.76 -7.57
C ASP A 547 -1.83 28.32 -7.15
N ILE A 548 -1.15 28.13 -6.03
CA ILE A 548 -0.85 26.82 -5.46
C ILE A 548 -2.11 25.99 -5.19
N LYS A 549 -3.24 26.62 -4.90
CA LYS A 549 -4.52 25.93 -4.67
C LYS A 549 -5.09 25.36 -5.96
N ASP A 550 -4.88 26.05 -7.08
CA ASP A 550 -5.28 25.59 -8.40
C ASP A 550 -4.43 24.41 -8.83
N PHE A 551 -3.11 24.52 -8.66
CA PHE A 551 -2.20 23.43 -8.93
C PHE A 551 -2.55 22.15 -8.12
N HIS A 552 -2.78 22.27 -6.82
CA HIS A 552 -3.16 21.11 -6.01
C HIS A 552 -4.53 20.55 -6.40
N HIS A 553 -5.47 21.41 -6.79
CA HIS A 553 -6.77 20.98 -7.31
C HIS A 553 -6.60 20.16 -8.59
N GLU A 554 -5.80 20.66 -9.54
CA GLU A 554 -5.54 19.95 -10.80
C GLU A 554 -4.86 18.59 -10.58
N VAL A 555 -3.91 18.51 -9.67
CA VAL A 555 -3.26 17.23 -9.32
C VAL A 555 -4.25 16.22 -8.73
N LEU A 556 -5.21 16.67 -7.90
CA LEU A 556 -6.05 15.78 -7.09
C LEU A 556 -7.44 15.51 -7.69
N LYS A 557 -7.98 16.40 -8.53
CA LYS A 557 -9.38 16.37 -8.98
C LYS A 557 -9.78 15.13 -9.78
N ARG A 558 -8.80 14.40 -10.30
CA ARG A 558 -9.03 13.15 -11.06
C ARG A 558 -8.64 11.88 -10.29
N GLY A 559 -8.34 12.00 -8.98
CA GLY A 559 -7.82 10.87 -8.19
C GLY A 559 -6.40 10.46 -8.60
N ALA A 560 -5.96 9.27 -8.19
CA ALA A 560 -4.61 8.79 -8.52
C ALA A 560 -4.46 8.47 -10.01
N LEU A 561 -3.38 9.01 -10.61
CA LEU A 561 -3.02 8.84 -12.02
C LEU A 561 -1.58 8.30 -12.16
N PRO A 562 -1.25 7.55 -13.23
CA PRO A 562 0.12 7.37 -13.68
C PRO A 562 0.81 8.72 -13.89
N LEU A 563 2.12 8.77 -13.64
CA LEU A 563 2.84 10.06 -13.64
C LEU A 563 2.91 10.72 -15.02
N ASP A 564 2.93 9.94 -16.09
CA ASP A 564 2.87 10.41 -17.47
C ASP A 564 1.51 11.04 -17.81
N ILE A 565 0.41 10.40 -17.42
CA ILE A 565 -0.95 10.94 -17.58
C ILE A 565 -1.15 12.18 -16.71
N LEU A 566 -0.63 12.19 -15.48
CA LEU A 566 -0.64 13.39 -14.63
C LEU A 566 0.06 14.56 -15.32
N GLU A 567 1.24 14.31 -15.92
CA GLU A 567 2.01 15.32 -16.65
C GLU A 567 1.23 15.90 -17.83
N GLU A 568 0.56 15.05 -18.62
CA GLU A 568 -0.27 15.50 -19.74
C GLU A 568 -1.37 16.47 -19.26
N TYR A 569 -2.10 16.12 -18.20
CA TYR A 569 -3.16 16.98 -17.66
C TYR A 569 -2.68 18.28 -17.06
N ILE A 570 -1.55 18.27 -16.35
CA ILE A 570 -0.97 19.49 -15.80
C ILE A 570 -0.45 20.39 -16.92
N ASN A 571 0.15 19.83 -17.98
CA ASN A 571 0.57 20.62 -19.15
C ASN A 571 -0.63 21.25 -19.87
N GLN A 572 -1.71 20.51 -20.07
CA GLN A 572 -2.92 21.03 -20.66
C GLN A 572 -3.52 22.19 -19.82
N TRP A 573 -3.58 22.03 -18.50
CA TRP A 573 -4.05 23.07 -17.60
C TRP A 573 -3.17 24.34 -17.68
N ILE A 574 -1.85 24.17 -17.71
CA ILE A 574 -0.92 25.32 -17.88
C ILE A 574 -1.20 26.07 -19.19
N GLU A 575 -1.41 25.34 -20.30
CA GLU A 575 -1.74 25.94 -21.58
C GLU A 575 -3.09 26.68 -21.56
N GLU A 576 -4.10 26.14 -20.89
CA GLU A 576 -5.43 26.76 -20.74
C GLU A 576 -5.37 28.05 -19.91
N GLU A 577 -4.61 28.08 -18.81
CA GLU A 577 -4.45 29.26 -17.93
C GLU A 577 -3.52 30.34 -18.51
N SER A 578 -2.68 29.97 -19.48
CA SER A 578 -1.75 30.91 -20.15
C SER A 578 -2.42 31.70 -21.28
N ASN A 579 -3.60 31.28 -21.78
CA ASN A 579 -4.38 31.92 -22.85
C ASN A 579 -5.47 32.81 -22.29
#